data_9495a0c3a36b2327001991573c370b9c
#
_entry.id   9495a0c3a36b2327001991573c370b9c
#
_cell.length_a   1.000
_cell.length_b   1.000
_cell.length_c   1.000
_cell.angle_alpha   90.00
_cell.angle_beta   90.00
_cell.angle_gamma   90.00
#
_symmetry.space_group_name_H-M   'P 1'
#
loop_
_entity.id
_entity.type
_entity.pdbx_description
1 polymer ?
#
loop_
_entity_poly.entity_id
_entity_poly.type
_entity_poly.pdbx_seq_one_letter_code
_entity_poly.pdbx_strand_id
1 'polypeptide(L)'
;MIHSNSEGDIYIEEMPLLLVHLREEEKGADARLSEVLSYALDGYAYETATEISAFEDYVNRWRRLEKTQNPVQGRILFAVPLGTSGINLELYRLIRFLREHPDFLNGFVGGLLVDSENDLYSKSAAKDLVFAANCAGCAFVGRP
;
A
#
# COMPACT_ATOMS: atom_id res chain seq x y z
N MET A 1 4.90 15.46 10.47
CA MET A 1 5.22 15.99 11.79
C MET A 1 6.55 16.71 11.75
N ILE A 2 6.68 17.82 12.47
CA ILE A 2 7.93 18.59 12.53
C ILE A 2 8.61 18.30 13.85
N HIS A 3 9.88 17.92 13.79
CA HIS A 3 10.71 17.73 14.96
C HIS A 3 11.74 18.84 15.05
N SER A 4 11.97 19.31 16.28
CA SER A 4 13.07 20.21 16.60
C SER A 4 14.14 19.42 17.32
N ASN A 5 15.38 19.48 16.86
CA ASN A 5 16.48 18.88 17.59
C ASN A 5 17.02 19.86 18.63
N SER A 6 17.98 19.42 19.44
CA SER A 6 18.59 20.22 20.50
C SER A 6 19.37 21.43 20.01
N GLU A 7 19.67 21.50 18.72
CA GLU A 7 20.39 22.59 18.08
C GLU A 7 19.45 23.59 17.41
N GLY A 8 18.14 23.37 17.52
CA GLY A 8 17.14 24.24 16.93
C GLY A 8 16.82 23.94 15.48
N ASP A 9 17.42 22.91 14.88
CA ASP A 9 17.06 22.49 13.55
C ASP A 9 15.67 21.88 13.53
N ILE A 10 14.94 22.15 12.48
CA ILE A 10 13.60 21.62 12.29
C ILE A 10 13.61 20.56 11.21
N TYR A 11 13.17 19.38 11.56
CA TYR A 11 13.01 18.28 10.61
C TYR A 11 11.55 18.12 10.25
N ILE A 12 11.28 17.94 8.98
CA ILE A 12 9.97 17.48 8.52
C ILE A 12 10.00 15.96 8.61
N GLU A 13 9.19 15.41 9.51
CA GLU A 13 9.09 13.97 9.64
C GLU A 13 8.30 13.43 8.44
N GLU A 14 8.97 12.63 7.63
CA GLU A 14 8.30 11.90 6.57
C GLU A 14 7.62 10.68 7.17
N MET A 15 6.39 10.44 6.76
CA MET A 15 5.74 9.19 7.11
C MET A 15 6.45 8.04 6.39
N PRO A 16 6.64 6.91 7.06
CA PRO A 16 7.22 5.75 6.40
C PRO A 16 6.33 5.26 5.26
N LEU A 17 6.91 4.48 4.35
CA LEU A 17 6.14 3.80 3.31
C LEU A 17 5.00 3.00 3.95
N LEU A 18 3.83 3.02 3.36
CA LEU A 18 2.75 2.15 3.79
C LEU A 18 2.80 0.83 3.02
N LEU A 19 2.92 -0.25 3.75
CA LEU A 19 2.74 -1.59 3.20
C LEU A 19 1.33 -2.06 3.51
N VAL A 20 0.51 -2.21 2.48
CA VAL A 20 -0.83 -2.81 2.61
C VAL A 20 -0.68 -4.30 2.31
N HIS A 21 -0.69 -5.12 3.35
CA HIS A 21 -0.48 -6.55 3.24
C HIS A 21 -1.82 -7.28 3.41
N LEU A 22 -2.41 -7.66 2.28
CA LEU A 22 -3.70 -8.33 2.25
C LEU A 22 -3.50 -9.82 2.51
N ARG A 23 -3.53 -10.20 3.77
CA ARG A 23 -3.23 -11.57 4.18
C ARG A 23 -4.24 -12.56 3.64
N GLU A 24 -3.73 -13.74 3.30
CA GLU A 24 -4.52 -14.88 2.85
C GLU A 24 -4.44 -15.98 3.91
N GLU A 25 -5.53 -16.76 4.06
CA GLU A 25 -5.55 -17.88 4.98
C GLU A 25 -4.63 -19.02 4.56
N GLU A 26 -4.39 -19.18 3.27
CA GLU A 26 -3.46 -20.15 2.74
C GLU A 26 -2.01 -19.72 2.99
N LYS A 27 -1.33 -20.46 3.84
CA LYS A 27 -0.02 -20.09 4.37
C LYS A 27 1.10 -20.04 3.33
N GLY A 28 0.99 -20.80 2.23
CA GLY A 28 2.07 -20.91 1.25
C GLY A 28 2.37 -19.62 0.50
N ALA A 29 1.34 -19.01 -0.10
CA ALA A 29 1.50 -17.77 -0.85
C ALA A 29 1.92 -16.63 0.06
N ASP A 30 1.33 -16.55 1.25
CA ASP A 30 1.66 -15.51 2.22
C ASP A 30 3.12 -15.62 2.69
N ALA A 31 3.60 -16.83 2.91
CA ALA A 31 4.98 -17.06 3.35
C ALA A 31 6.00 -16.63 2.29
N ARG A 32 5.77 -16.98 1.01
CA ARG A 32 6.64 -16.55 -0.09
C ARG A 32 6.64 -15.04 -0.24
N LEU A 33 5.48 -14.43 -0.19
CA LEU A 33 5.34 -12.99 -0.33
C LEU A 33 6.02 -12.25 0.82
N SER A 34 5.88 -12.74 2.05
CA SER A 34 6.54 -12.16 3.23
C SER A 34 8.06 -12.21 3.10
N GLU A 35 8.61 -13.29 2.56
CA GLU A 35 10.05 -13.42 2.32
C GLU A 35 10.53 -12.40 1.29
N VAL A 36 9.81 -12.25 0.18
CA VAL A 36 10.14 -11.25 -0.85
C VAL A 36 10.05 -9.83 -0.27
N LEU A 37 9.03 -9.54 0.51
CA LEU A 37 8.86 -8.23 1.14
C LEU A 37 9.98 -7.92 2.13
N SER A 38 10.38 -8.88 2.93
CA SER A 38 11.48 -8.73 3.86
C SER A 38 12.77 -8.32 3.15
N TYR A 39 13.03 -8.94 2.00
CA TYR A 39 14.18 -8.62 1.18
C TYR A 39 14.04 -7.25 0.50
N ALA A 40 12.90 -6.99 -0.11
CA ALA A 40 12.66 -5.77 -0.88
C ALA A 40 12.63 -4.52 0.00
N LEU A 41 12.17 -4.64 1.24
CA LEU A 41 12.01 -3.53 2.16
C LEU A 41 13.17 -3.40 3.15
N ASP A 42 14.23 -4.19 2.98
CA ASP A 42 15.41 -4.11 3.81
C ASP A 42 16.03 -2.71 3.73
N GLY A 43 16.26 -2.10 4.87
CA GLY A 43 16.80 -0.74 4.95
C GLY A 43 15.77 0.38 4.78
N TYR A 44 14.50 0.06 4.53
CA TYR A 44 13.44 1.06 4.43
C TYR A 44 12.56 1.05 5.67
N ALA A 45 12.17 2.24 6.13
CA ALA A 45 11.14 2.35 7.15
C ALA A 45 9.76 2.17 6.51
N TYR A 46 8.93 1.34 7.10
CA TYR A 46 7.57 1.13 6.62
C TYR A 46 6.61 0.83 7.77
N GLU A 47 5.36 1.12 7.55
CA GLU A 47 4.25 0.80 8.44
C GLU A 47 3.33 -0.18 7.71
N THR A 48 2.86 -1.21 8.40
CA THR A 48 2.03 -2.24 7.79
C THR A 48 0.57 -2.07 8.16
N ALA A 49 -0.30 -2.11 7.17
CA ALA A 49 -1.75 -2.19 7.33
C ALA A 49 -2.24 -3.53 6.78
N THR A 50 -2.91 -4.30 7.62
CA THR A 50 -3.50 -5.58 7.22
C THR A 50 -5.03 -5.51 7.14
N GLU A 51 -5.59 -4.36 7.49
CA GLU A 51 -7.02 -4.10 7.49
C GLU A 51 -7.31 -2.76 6.86
N ILE A 52 -8.52 -2.59 6.33
CA ILE A 52 -8.93 -1.34 5.70
C ILE A 52 -8.92 -0.18 6.71
N SER A 53 -9.29 -0.42 7.95
CA SER A 53 -9.27 0.61 8.98
C SER A 53 -7.87 1.18 9.22
N ALA A 54 -6.85 0.32 9.25
CA ALA A 54 -5.46 0.75 9.40
C ALA A 54 -4.97 1.51 8.16
N PHE A 55 -5.38 1.09 6.98
CA PHE A 55 -5.11 1.77 5.73
C PHE A 55 -5.74 3.18 5.73
N GLU A 56 -7.01 3.29 6.10
CA GLU A 56 -7.67 4.59 6.24
C GLU A 56 -6.95 5.51 7.22
N ASP A 57 -6.59 4.99 8.39
CA ASP A 57 -5.90 5.76 9.42
C ASP A 57 -4.59 6.33 8.91
N TYR A 58 -3.81 5.53 8.19
CA TYR A 58 -2.54 5.98 7.63
C TYR A 58 -2.77 7.13 6.64
N VAL A 59 -3.69 6.95 5.71
CA VAL A 59 -3.96 7.96 4.68
C VAL A 59 -4.48 9.25 5.30
N ASN A 60 -5.33 9.15 6.31
CA ASN A 60 -5.85 10.32 7.01
C ASN A 60 -4.76 11.06 7.78
N ARG A 61 -3.82 10.34 8.40
CA ARG A 61 -2.65 10.95 9.04
C ARG A 61 -1.78 11.68 8.01
N TRP A 62 -1.55 11.06 6.87
CA TRP A 62 -0.78 11.66 5.80
C TRP A 62 -1.46 12.94 5.28
N ARG A 63 -2.78 12.93 5.13
CA ARG A 63 -3.54 14.11 4.72
C ARG A 63 -3.38 15.27 5.70
N ARG A 64 -3.39 14.98 6.98
CA ARG A 64 -3.20 16.02 8.00
C ARG A 64 -1.81 16.63 7.92
N LEU A 65 -0.79 15.83 7.69
CA LEU A 65 0.58 16.32 7.54
C LEU A 65 0.73 17.16 6.26
N GLU A 66 0.12 16.73 5.18
CA GLU A 66 0.13 17.46 3.91
C GLU A 66 -0.43 18.89 4.06
N LYS A 67 -1.44 19.07 4.89
CA LYS A 67 -2.04 20.39 5.12
C LYS A 67 -1.14 21.36 5.90
N THR A 68 -0.23 20.83 6.70
CA THR A 68 0.59 21.65 7.60
C THR A 68 2.01 21.82 7.11
N GLN A 69 2.42 21.10 6.09
CA GLN A 69 3.79 21.08 5.58
C GLN A 69 3.78 21.06 4.06
N ASN A 70 4.96 21.29 3.48
CA ASN A 70 5.12 21.09 2.05
C ASN A 70 4.81 19.62 1.74
N PRO A 71 4.04 19.36 0.68
CA PRO A 71 3.62 18.02 0.40
C PRO A 71 4.81 17.09 0.14
N VAL A 72 4.91 16.05 0.95
CA VAL A 72 5.78 14.92 0.70
C VAL A 72 4.93 13.91 -0.04
N GLN A 73 5.49 13.31 -1.08
CA GLN A 73 4.77 12.30 -1.85
C GLN A 73 4.44 11.09 -0.96
N GLY A 74 3.18 10.70 -0.94
CA GLY A 74 2.76 9.48 -0.27
C GLY A 74 3.24 8.26 -1.04
N ARG A 75 3.69 7.23 -0.33
CA ARG A 75 4.21 5.99 -0.92
C ARG A 75 3.48 4.81 -0.34
N ILE A 76 2.99 3.94 -1.22
CA ILE A 76 2.22 2.77 -0.82
C ILE A 76 2.65 1.56 -1.63
N LEU A 77 2.79 0.43 -0.97
CA LEU A 77 3.05 -0.85 -1.61
C LEU A 77 1.93 -1.82 -1.24
N PHE A 78 1.25 -2.33 -2.25
CA PHE A 78 0.24 -3.35 -2.06
C PHE A 78 0.87 -4.73 -2.22
N ALA A 79 0.70 -5.57 -1.23
CA ALA A 79 1.19 -6.95 -1.25
C ALA A 79 0.00 -7.89 -1.18
N VAL A 80 -0.22 -8.65 -2.23
CA VAL A 80 -1.43 -9.46 -2.41
C VAL A 80 -1.06 -10.93 -2.60
N PRO A 81 -1.16 -11.75 -1.55
CA PRO A 81 -1.08 -13.20 -1.72
C PRO A 81 -2.42 -13.73 -2.22
N LEU A 82 -2.40 -14.57 -3.24
CA LEU A 82 -3.58 -15.24 -3.75
C LEU A 82 -3.52 -16.72 -3.41
N GLY A 83 -4.63 -17.26 -2.92
CA GLY A 83 -4.76 -18.69 -2.66
C GLY A 83 -4.78 -19.51 -3.95
N THR A 84 -4.85 -20.82 -3.82
CA THR A 84 -4.87 -21.75 -4.96
C THR A 84 -6.04 -21.49 -5.90
N SER A 85 -7.17 -20.98 -5.37
CA SER A 85 -8.32 -20.58 -6.16
C SER A 85 -8.14 -19.23 -6.87
N GLY A 86 -7.08 -18.50 -6.56
CA GLY A 86 -6.86 -17.16 -7.08
C GLY A 86 -7.73 -16.10 -6.44
N ILE A 87 -8.30 -16.39 -5.29
CA ILE A 87 -9.22 -15.49 -4.59
C ILE A 87 -8.57 -14.96 -3.31
N ASN A 88 -8.72 -13.66 -3.09
CA ASN A 88 -8.37 -13.00 -1.84
C ASN A 88 -9.50 -12.03 -1.51
N LEU A 89 -10.27 -12.35 -0.46
CA LEU A 89 -11.44 -11.56 -0.09
C LEU A 89 -11.08 -10.14 0.36
N GLU A 90 -9.95 -9.98 1.02
CA GLU A 90 -9.49 -8.65 1.45
C GLU A 90 -9.16 -7.77 0.25
N LEU A 91 -8.65 -8.36 -0.83
CA LEU A 91 -8.45 -7.64 -2.09
C LEU A 91 -9.75 -7.08 -2.64
N TYR A 92 -10.82 -7.88 -2.66
CA TYR A 92 -12.11 -7.41 -3.15
C TYR A 92 -12.69 -6.31 -2.27
N ARG A 93 -12.52 -6.40 -0.96
CA ARG A 93 -12.93 -5.36 -0.02
C ARG A 93 -12.17 -4.06 -0.25
N LEU A 94 -10.87 -4.16 -0.48
CA LEU A 94 -10.04 -2.99 -0.78
C LEU A 94 -10.45 -2.35 -2.10
N ILE A 95 -10.64 -3.14 -3.15
CA ILE A 95 -11.07 -2.64 -4.46
C ILE A 95 -12.39 -1.90 -4.33
N ARG A 96 -13.35 -2.49 -3.61
CA ARG A 96 -14.64 -1.85 -3.36
C ARG A 96 -14.49 -0.54 -2.61
N PHE A 97 -13.67 -0.53 -1.57
CA PHE A 97 -13.39 0.68 -0.79
C PHE A 97 -12.84 1.79 -1.69
N LEU A 98 -11.85 1.47 -2.52
CA LEU A 98 -11.22 2.45 -3.41
C LEU A 98 -12.21 3.01 -4.45
N ARG A 99 -13.10 2.17 -4.95
CA ARG A 99 -14.13 2.62 -5.89
C ARG A 99 -15.18 3.53 -5.24
N GLU A 100 -15.47 3.30 -3.97
CA GLU A 100 -16.42 4.11 -3.20
C GLU A 100 -15.81 5.41 -2.69
N HIS A 101 -14.48 5.56 -2.76
CA HIS A 101 -13.76 6.71 -2.25
C HIS A 101 -12.84 7.29 -3.32
N PRO A 102 -13.40 7.92 -4.37
CA PRO A 102 -12.58 8.57 -5.40
C PRO A 102 -11.71 9.64 -4.76
N ASP A 103 -10.51 9.81 -5.29
CA ASP A 103 -9.51 10.78 -4.80
C ASP A 103 -8.91 10.45 -3.42
N PHE A 104 -9.27 9.33 -2.81
CA PHE A 104 -8.75 8.96 -1.48
C PHE A 104 -7.21 8.84 -1.46
N LEU A 105 -6.62 8.41 -2.57
CA LEU A 105 -5.17 8.23 -2.71
C LEU A 105 -4.50 9.31 -3.55
N ASN A 106 -5.12 10.47 -3.71
CA ASN A 106 -4.48 11.59 -4.40
C ASN A 106 -3.16 11.95 -3.70
N GLY A 107 -2.09 12.10 -4.47
CA GLY A 107 -0.77 12.40 -3.96
C GLY A 107 0.07 11.16 -3.61
N PHE A 108 -0.47 9.96 -3.77
CA PHE A 108 0.26 8.72 -3.53
C PHE A 108 0.81 8.14 -4.81
N VAL A 109 2.00 7.55 -4.69
CA VAL A 109 2.59 6.69 -5.71
C VAL A 109 2.60 5.27 -5.14
N GLY A 110 2.16 4.33 -5.94
CA GLY A 110 1.98 2.95 -5.54
C GLY A 110 2.88 1.97 -6.27
N GLY A 111 3.13 0.86 -5.62
CA GLY A 111 3.70 -0.34 -6.19
C GLY A 111 2.83 -1.53 -5.81
N LEU A 112 3.06 -2.64 -6.49
CA LEU A 112 2.24 -3.83 -6.30
C LEU A 112 3.10 -5.09 -6.41
N LEU A 113 2.93 -5.99 -5.44
CA LEU A 113 3.48 -7.34 -5.49
C LEU A 113 2.32 -8.32 -5.33
N VAL A 114 2.19 -9.22 -6.28
CA VAL A 114 1.18 -10.28 -6.25
C VAL A 114 1.88 -11.61 -6.31
N ASP A 115 1.56 -12.52 -5.40
CA ASP A 115 2.05 -13.89 -5.44
C ASP A 115 0.88 -14.84 -5.60
N SER A 116 0.97 -15.71 -6.61
CA SER A 116 -0.03 -16.72 -6.91
C SER A 116 0.65 -17.89 -7.61
N GLU A 117 0.06 -19.06 -7.46
CA GLU A 117 0.49 -20.25 -8.20
C GLU A 117 0.07 -20.22 -9.68
N ASN A 118 -0.82 -19.30 -10.03
CA ASN A 118 -1.35 -19.19 -11.40
C ASN A 118 -1.17 -17.77 -11.92
N ASP A 119 -0.36 -17.61 -12.95
CA ASP A 119 -0.06 -16.31 -13.56
C ASP A 119 -1.30 -15.59 -14.09
N LEU A 120 -2.30 -16.33 -14.54
CA LEU A 120 -3.54 -15.74 -15.02
C LEU A 120 -4.26 -14.99 -13.91
N TYR A 121 -4.33 -15.58 -12.73
CA TYR A 121 -4.95 -14.94 -11.57
C TYR A 121 -4.14 -13.73 -11.09
N SER A 122 -2.81 -13.83 -11.12
CA SER A 122 -1.93 -12.72 -10.74
C SER A 122 -2.16 -11.51 -11.63
N LYS A 123 -2.25 -11.70 -12.93
CA LYS A 123 -2.47 -10.61 -13.89
C LYS A 123 -3.82 -9.97 -13.69
N SER A 124 -4.86 -10.77 -13.49
CA SER A 124 -6.22 -10.28 -13.29
C SER A 124 -6.32 -9.45 -12.01
N ALA A 125 -5.79 -9.99 -10.91
CA ALA A 125 -5.80 -9.29 -9.62
C ALA A 125 -5.01 -7.99 -9.68
N ALA A 126 -3.83 -8.00 -10.27
CA ALA A 126 -3.00 -6.81 -10.43
C ALA A 126 -3.73 -5.73 -11.22
N LYS A 127 -4.35 -6.10 -12.32
CA LYS A 127 -5.08 -5.18 -13.20
C LYS A 127 -6.26 -4.53 -12.46
N ASP A 128 -7.03 -5.33 -11.76
CA ASP A 128 -8.20 -4.85 -11.03
C ASP A 128 -7.81 -3.88 -9.91
N LEU A 129 -6.76 -4.20 -9.17
CA LEU A 129 -6.29 -3.35 -8.08
C LEU A 129 -5.70 -2.05 -8.60
N VAL A 130 -4.84 -2.12 -9.62
CA VAL A 130 -4.24 -0.92 -10.22
C VAL A 130 -5.33 0.00 -10.77
N PHE A 131 -6.32 -0.55 -11.44
CA PHE A 131 -7.43 0.24 -11.95
C PHE A 131 -8.20 0.94 -10.82
N ALA A 132 -8.53 0.22 -9.76
CA ALA A 132 -9.25 0.80 -8.62
C ALA A 132 -8.42 1.88 -7.91
N ALA A 133 -7.13 1.63 -7.72
CA ALA A 133 -6.24 2.59 -7.07
C ALA A 133 -6.03 3.84 -7.93
N ASN A 134 -5.93 3.68 -9.26
CA ASN A 134 -5.87 4.82 -10.18
C ASN A 134 -7.14 5.66 -10.10
N CYS A 135 -8.31 5.04 -10.02
CA CYS A 135 -9.57 5.75 -9.83
C CYS A 135 -9.61 6.51 -8.51
N ALA A 136 -8.91 6.03 -7.51
CA ALA A 136 -8.76 6.71 -6.22
C ALA A 136 -7.64 7.77 -6.22
N GLY A 137 -6.93 7.94 -7.32
CA GLY A 137 -5.90 8.98 -7.48
C GLY A 137 -4.46 8.52 -7.29
N CYS A 138 -4.23 7.25 -7.04
CA CYS A 138 -2.88 6.70 -6.89
C CYS A 138 -2.21 6.54 -8.25
N ALA A 139 -0.97 7.00 -8.37
CA ALA A 139 -0.17 6.76 -9.56
C ALA A 139 0.72 5.55 -9.34
N PHE A 140 0.86 4.70 -10.36
CA PHE A 140 1.78 3.57 -10.33
C PHE A 140 2.94 3.83 -11.26
N VAL A 141 4.15 3.48 -10.82
CA VAL A 141 5.36 3.58 -11.60
C VAL A 141 5.67 2.20 -12.16
N GLY A 142 5.91 2.14 -13.45
CA GLY A 142 6.18 0.90 -14.14
C GLY A 142 4.92 0.21 -14.65
N ARG A 143 5.10 -1.02 -15.13
CA ARG A 143 4.00 -1.83 -15.64
C ARG A 143 3.56 -2.84 -14.58
N PRO A 144 2.29 -3.04 -14.42
CA PRO A 144 1.79 -4.08 -13.52
C PRO A 144 2.15 -5.48 -13.99
#